data_3b5f8afe6e8e884f81272ed5e4509b8c
#
_entry.id   3b5f8afe6e8e884f81272ed5e4509b8c
#
_cell.length_a   1.000
_cell.length_b   1.000
_cell.length_c   1.000
_cell.angle_alpha   90.00
_cell.angle_beta   90.00
_cell.angle_gamma   90.00
#
_symmetry.space_group_name_H-M   'P 1'
#
loop_
_entity.id
_entity.type
_entity.pdbx_description
1 polymer ?
#
loop_
_entity_poly.entity_id
_entity_poly.type
_entity_poly.pdbx_seq_one_letter_code
_entity_poly.pdbx_strand_id
1 'polypeptide(L)'
;MKEIRNYCIETLHLRRYSDECLKELEGILSSDERTEDTEVPWLREEAEGLYRLLEEKGFSLSGKKTMIRSLIESYMKKEVDATPFESHPLEMISFEEEIENQYRLVDIMHRHFDGFEALKEGDYGCHIDYGRPERTVEVEKVLAEYFRTEDAVLVRGGGTGVIRALCFALLKRDDRVLVHDASMYMTTAITLEAMGVKVIKTDFNDFENIRRCLEEGIDVLYIQRVRQKLSDSYDTVKIIQQVRELAPQVKILVDENYAVNKVKMLGAEAGADASAFSAFKLMGIPGIGIIAGKKEAIDIVHRQNYSGGGQVQGPEASEVLRSLVINPVMLGVQDRSVNEVVKRLESGEVRHVEKALKANLEERIVLVKLDLPIAREVIKEAIKRGGLPHPVGSESRYEVQTLFYRVAKVMLEEEPLYEKYVIRINPMRSGPDTVVRILKEAIDAVIKQD
;
A
#
# COMPACT_ATOMS: atom_id res chain seq x y z
N MET A 1 -26.64 -13.01 -28.64
CA MET A 1 -26.90 -12.87 -27.19
C MET A 1 -25.81 -13.49 -26.28
N LYS A 2 -25.35 -14.75 -26.47
CA LYS A 2 -24.30 -15.34 -25.62
C LYS A 2 -22.99 -14.52 -25.62
N GLU A 3 -22.54 -14.05 -26.77
CA GLU A 3 -21.32 -13.24 -26.89
C GLU A 3 -21.48 -11.85 -26.23
N ILE A 4 -22.66 -11.24 -26.36
CA ILE A 4 -22.98 -9.96 -25.71
C ILE A 4 -22.98 -10.15 -24.18
N ARG A 5 -23.57 -11.26 -23.69
CA ARG A 5 -23.52 -11.61 -22.27
C ARG A 5 -22.09 -11.76 -21.76
N ASN A 6 -21.25 -12.49 -22.49
CA ASN A 6 -19.85 -12.64 -22.14
C ASN A 6 -19.13 -11.27 -22.11
N TYR A 7 -19.42 -10.39 -23.06
CA TYR A 7 -18.89 -9.04 -23.06
C TYR A 7 -19.30 -8.26 -21.79
N CYS A 8 -20.57 -8.35 -21.39
CA CYS A 8 -21.04 -7.71 -20.15
C CYS A 8 -20.30 -8.23 -18.92
N ILE A 9 -19.99 -9.52 -18.85
CA ILE A 9 -19.31 -10.14 -17.71
C ILE A 9 -17.80 -9.85 -17.74
N GLU A 10 -17.14 -10.05 -18.88
CA GLU A 10 -15.69 -10.06 -18.99
C GLU A 10 -15.10 -8.65 -19.19
N THR A 11 -15.79 -7.79 -19.94
CA THR A 11 -15.33 -6.45 -20.30
C THR A 11 -15.98 -5.34 -19.47
N LEU A 12 -17.30 -5.42 -19.27
CA LEU A 12 -18.04 -4.45 -18.45
C LEU A 12 -18.06 -4.82 -16.95
N HIS A 13 -17.56 -6.00 -16.59
CA HIS A 13 -17.50 -6.54 -15.24
C HIS A 13 -18.85 -6.64 -14.51
N LEU A 14 -19.96 -6.79 -15.27
CA LEU A 14 -21.31 -6.94 -14.73
C LEU A 14 -21.55 -8.39 -14.27
N ARG A 15 -20.95 -8.79 -13.17
CA ARG A 15 -20.99 -10.18 -12.67
C ARG A 15 -22.35 -10.54 -12.13
N ARG A 16 -23.02 -9.61 -11.43
CA ARG A 16 -24.33 -9.81 -10.76
C ARG A 16 -25.50 -9.45 -11.66
N TYR A 17 -25.35 -8.42 -12.49
CA TYR A 17 -26.43 -7.77 -13.22
C TYR A 17 -26.40 -7.97 -14.74
N SER A 18 -25.57 -8.89 -15.26
CA SER A 18 -25.43 -9.10 -16.71
C SER A 18 -26.76 -9.48 -17.39
N ASP A 19 -27.56 -10.34 -16.79
CA ASP A 19 -28.81 -10.83 -17.37
C ASP A 19 -29.91 -9.74 -17.38
N GLU A 20 -29.96 -8.91 -16.34
CA GLU A 20 -30.86 -7.74 -16.29
C GLU A 20 -30.47 -6.70 -17.33
N CYS A 21 -29.17 -6.36 -17.39
CA CYS A 21 -28.63 -5.43 -18.39
C CYS A 21 -28.93 -5.90 -19.83
N LEU A 22 -28.75 -7.18 -20.13
CA LEU A 22 -29.08 -7.73 -21.44
C LEU A 22 -30.56 -7.59 -21.81
N LYS A 23 -31.46 -7.86 -20.87
CA LYS A 23 -32.89 -7.74 -21.09
C LYS A 23 -33.30 -6.31 -21.41
N GLU A 24 -32.74 -5.32 -20.69
CA GLU A 24 -33.02 -3.92 -20.98
C GLU A 24 -32.36 -3.47 -22.31
N LEU A 25 -31.18 -3.97 -22.62
CA LEU A 25 -30.50 -3.71 -23.90
C LEU A 25 -31.34 -4.23 -25.08
N GLU A 26 -31.91 -5.43 -24.98
CA GLU A 26 -32.85 -5.95 -25.99
C GLU A 26 -34.06 -5.04 -26.16
N GLY A 27 -34.59 -4.49 -25.07
CA GLY A 27 -35.68 -3.50 -25.10
C GLY A 27 -35.29 -2.25 -25.89
N ILE A 28 -34.13 -1.66 -25.62
CA ILE A 28 -33.59 -0.50 -26.35
C ILE A 28 -33.43 -0.83 -27.85
N LEU A 29 -32.83 -1.97 -28.16
CA LEU A 29 -32.56 -2.38 -29.54
C LEU A 29 -33.83 -2.59 -30.37
N SER A 30 -34.90 -3.06 -29.73
CA SER A 30 -36.21 -3.31 -30.38
C SER A 30 -37.16 -2.10 -30.39
N SER A 31 -36.88 -1.05 -29.61
CA SER A 31 -37.72 0.16 -29.56
C SER A 31 -37.54 1.04 -30.80
N ASP A 32 -38.55 1.87 -31.09
CA ASP A 32 -38.47 2.91 -32.09
C ASP A 32 -37.94 4.26 -31.56
N GLU A 33 -37.62 4.30 -30.22
CA GLU A 33 -37.08 5.48 -29.59
C GLU A 33 -35.68 5.79 -30.15
N ARG A 34 -35.42 7.07 -30.35
CA ARG A 34 -34.16 7.62 -30.83
C ARG A 34 -33.79 8.83 -29.97
N THR A 35 -32.50 8.94 -29.62
CA THR A 35 -31.93 10.11 -28.96
C THR A 35 -30.79 10.65 -29.80
N GLU A 36 -30.42 11.90 -29.57
CA GLU A 36 -29.18 12.44 -30.12
C GLU A 36 -28.00 11.65 -29.56
N ASP A 37 -27.08 11.21 -30.43
CA ASP A 37 -25.90 10.46 -30.03
C ASP A 37 -24.86 11.46 -29.51
N THR A 38 -24.77 11.60 -28.17
CA THR A 38 -23.76 12.43 -27.50
C THR A 38 -22.53 11.59 -27.17
N GLU A 39 -21.35 12.12 -27.45
CA GLU A 39 -20.11 11.52 -27.04
C GLU A 39 -19.67 12.10 -25.69
N VAL A 40 -19.13 11.24 -24.83
CA VAL A 40 -18.45 11.64 -23.57
C VAL A 40 -17.09 10.97 -23.49
N PRO A 41 -16.13 11.56 -22.77
CA PRO A 41 -14.74 11.08 -22.77
C PRO A 41 -14.52 9.77 -22.03
N TRP A 42 -15.48 9.35 -21.21
CA TRP A 42 -15.36 8.11 -20.42
C TRP A 42 -16.17 6.94 -21.00
N LEU A 43 -15.81 5.73 -20.64
CA LEU A 43 -16.38 4.45 -21.17
C LEU A 43 -16.32 4.32 -22.69
N ARG A 44 -15.50 5.12 -23.37
CA ARG A 44 -15.42 5.09 -24.84
C ARG A 44 -15.02 3.71 -25.36
N GLU A 45 -13.99 3.10 -24.81
CA GLU A 45 -13.50 1.78 -25.24
C GLU A 45 -14.54 0.68 -25.02
N GLU A 46 -15.20 0.69 -23.87
CA GLU A 46 -16.24 -0.28 -23.51
C GLU A 46 -17.48 -0.14 -24.35
N ALA A 47 -17.93 1.08 -24.56
CA ALA A 47 -19.10 1.38 -25.39
C ALA A 47 -18.85 1.06 -26.87
N GLU A 48 -17.70 1.47 -27.43
CA GLU A 48 -17.33 1.17 -28.82
C GLU A 48 -17.17 -0.33 -29.08
N GLY A 49 -16.62 -1.06 -28.11
CA GLY A 49 -16.54 -2.53 -28.18
C GLY A 49 -17.92 -3.18 -28.25
N LEU A 50 -18.84 -2.72 -27.39
CA LEU A 50 -20.23 -3.20 -27.41
C LEU A 50 -20.95 -2.79 -28.70
N TYR A 51 -20.77 -1.55 -29.18
CA TYR A 51 -21.38 -1.09 -30.42
C TYR A 51 -20.94 -1.96 -31.60
N ARG A 52 -19.65 -2.22 -31.77
CA ARG A 52 -19.14 -3.13 -32.82
C ARG A 52 -19.78 -4.50 -32.74
N LEU A 53 -19.84 -5.10 -31.55
CA LEU A 53 -20.42 -6.41 -31.35
C LEU A 53 -21.92 -6.43 -31.72
N LEU A 54 -22.67 -5.39 -31.40
CA LEU A 54 -24.08 -5.28 -31.72
C LEU A 54 -24.29 -5.09 -33.25
N GLU A 55 -23.49 -4.24 -33.92
CA GLU A 55 -23.52 -4.04 -35.35
C GLU A 55 -23.17 -5.31 -36.14
N GLU A 56 -22.18 -6.09 -35.70
CA GLU A 56 -21.82 -7.43 -36.22
C GLU A 56 -23.00 -8.43 -36.14
N LYS A 57 -23.87 -8.28 -35.14
CA LYS A 57 -25.11 -9.06 -34.98
C LYS A 57 -26.30 -8.51 -35.79
N GLY A 58 -26.09 -7.44 -36.55
CA GLY A 58 -27.09 -6.87 -37.45
C GLY A 58 -28.00 -5.83 -36.81
N PHE A 59 -27.70 -5.31 -35.64
CA PHE A 59 -28.49 -4.23 -34.99
C PHE A 59 -28.08 -2.86 -35.52
N SER A 60 -29.08 -2.00 -35.81
CA SER A 60 -28.86 -0.59 -36.13
C SER A 60 -28.79 0.23 -34.84
N LEU A 61 -27.71 0.97 -34.66
CA LEU A 61 -27.46 1.76 -33.45
C LEU A 61 -27.73 3.26 -33.63
N SER A 62 -28.16 3.70 -34.80
CA SER A 62 -28.45 5.10 -35.07
C SER A 62 -29.48 5.68 -34.09
N GLY A 63 -29.12 6.74 -33.35
CA GLY A 63 -29.95 7.37 -32.33
C GLY A 63 -30.12 6.52 -31.04
N LYS A 64 -29.33 5.47 -30.85
CA LYS A 64 -29.41 4.57 -29.66
C LYS A 64 -28.13 4.52 -28.82
N LYS A 65 -27.04 5.07 -29.34
CA LYS A 65 -25.72 4.96 -28.66
C LYS A 65 -25.73 5.58 -27.27
N THR A 66 -26.31 6.76 -27.12
CA THR A 66 -26.45 7.43 -25.81
C THR A 66 -27.27 6.61 -24.84
N MET A 67 -28.38 6.02 -25.25
CA MET A 67 -29.23 5.18 -24.40
C MET A 67 -28.47 3.91 -23.94
N ILE A 68 -27.75 3.25 -24.84
CA ILE A 68 -26.97 2.06 -24.56
C ILE A 68 -25.83 2.41 -23.55
N ARG A 69 -25.14 3.54 -23.75
CA ARG A 69 -24.10 3.97 -22.80
C ARG A 69 -24.68 4.26 -21.44
N SER A 70 -25.76 5.01 -21.33
CA SER A 70 -26.41 5.30 -20.04
C SER A 70 -26.87 4.03 -19.34
N LEU A 71 -27.32 3.02 -20.09
CA LEU A 71 -27.62 1.69 -19.54
C LEU A 71 -26.37 1.03 -18.94
N ILE A 72 -25.27 1.01 -19.69
CA ILE A 72 -23.99 0.46 -19.20
C ILE A 72 -23.55 1.16 -17.91
N GLU A 73 -23.54 2.49 -17.90
CA GLU A 73 -23.16 3.30 -16.74
C GLU A 73 -24.02 2.96 -15.52
N SER A 74 -25.33 2.87 -15.71
CA SER A 74 -26.28 2.53 -14.64
C SER A 74 -25.99 1.15 -14.05
N TYR A 75 -25.75 0.14 -14.89
CA TYR A 75 -25.48 -1.22 -14.41
C TYR A 75 -24.07 -1.36 -13.81
N MET A 76 -23.08 -0.69 -14.35
CA MET A 76 -21.75 -0.63 -13.69
C MET A 76 -21.83 0.05 -12.32
N LYS A 77 -22.64 1.10 -12.19
CA LYS A 77 -22.88 1.75 -10.90
C LYS A 77 -23.58 0.79 -9.92
N LYS A 78 -24.62 0.08 -10.34
CA LYS A 78 -25.28 -0.96 -9.51
C LYS A 78 -24.29 -2.05 -9.07
N GLU A 79 -23.41 -2.51 -9.97
CA GLU A 79 -22.44 -3.55 -9.69
C GLU A 79 -21.44 -3.09 -8.62
N VAL A 80 -20.82 -1.90 -8.79
CA VAL A 80 -19.83 -1.38 -7.85
C VAL A 80 -20.44 -1.02 -6.50
N ASP A 81 -21.70 -0.58 -6.47
CA ASP A 81 -22.41 -0.24 -5.21
C ASP A 81 -22.81 -1.49 -4.41
N ALA A 82 -22.92 -2.63 -5.06
CA ALA A 82 -23.19 -3.88 -4.39
C ALA A 82 -21.95 -4.41 -3.61
N THR A 83 -20.78 -3.84 -3.83
CA THR A 83 -19.57 -4.16 -3.08
C THR A 83 -19.35 -3.14 -1.97
N PRO A 84 -19.26 -3.55 -0.69
CA PRO A 84 -19.02 -2.63 0.41
C PRO A 84 -17.73 -1.82 0.21
N PHE A 85 -17.85 -0.49 0.28
CA PHE A 85 -16.71 0.42 0.23
C PHE A 85 -16.47 1.00 1.62
N GLU A 86 -15.77 0.20 2.43
CA GLU A 86 -15.47 0.47 3.84
C GLU A 86 -14.03 0.05 4.15
N SER A 87 -13.43 0.70 5.12
CA SER A 87 -12.07 0.38 5.58
C SER A 87 -12.02 0.25 7.10
N HIS A 88 -11.05 -0.50 7.59
CA HIS A 88 -10.82 -0.75 9.01
C HIS A 88 -9.39 -0.35 9.38
N PRO A 89 -9.02 0.95 9.31
CA PRO A 89 -7.65 1.39 9.53
C PRO A 89 -7.19 1.05 10.95
N LEU A 90 -5.92 0.66 11.09
CA LEU A 90 -5.27 0.52 12.39
C LEU A 90 -5.16 1.89 13.08
N GLU A 91 -5.05 1.87 14.41
CA GLU A 91 -4.79 3.08 15.18
C GLU A 91 -3.43 3.67 14.79
N MET A 92 -3.46 4.86 14.23
CA MET A 92 -2.28 5.60 13.80
C MET A 92 -1.65 6.35 14.96
N ILE A 93 -0.35 6.60 14.89
CA ILE A 93 0.35 7.50 15.80
C ILE A 93 -0.18 8.92 15.57
N SER A 94 -0.61 9.60 16.61
CA SER A 94 -1.09 10.98 16.54
C SER A 94 0.06 11.96 16.25
N PHE A 95 -0.28 13.19 15.82
CA PHE A 95 0.74 14.19 15.54
C PHE A 95 1.57 14.56 16.78
N GLU A 96 0.94 14.59 17.93
CA GLU A 96 1.58 14.84 19.22
C GLU A 96 2.55 13.70 19.59
N GLU A 97 2.13 12.45 19.41
CA GLU A 97 3.00 11.29 19.63
C GLU A 97 4.17 11.26 18.65
N GLU A 98 4.00 11.74 17.41
CA GLU A 98 5.10 11.85 16.44
C GLU A 98 6.15 12.87 16.87
N ILE A 99 5.74 13.97 17.51
CA ILE A 99 6.66 14.94 18.10
C ILE A 99 7.47 14.27 19.23
N GLU A 100 6.81 13.55 20.12
CA GLU A 100 7.45 12.82 21.20
C GLU A 100 8.42 11.73 20.67
N ASN A 101 8.08 11.07 19.58
CA ASN A 101 8.97 10.10 18.91
C ASN A 101 10.23 10.79 18.37
N GLN A 102 10.13 12.00 17.81
CA GLN A 102 11.29 12.78 17.41
C GLN A 102 12.15 13.14 18.62
N TYR A 103 11.55 13.65 19.71
CA TYR A 103 12.29 14.00 20.92
C TYR A 103 12.99 12.79 21.51
N ARG A 104 12.34 11.64 21.55
CA ARG A 104 12.91 10.38 22.03
C ARG A 104 14.11 9.93 21.18
N LEU A 105 14.01 10.01 19.85
CA LEU A 105 15.15 9.66 18.99
C LEU A 105 16.35 10.59 19.24
N VAL A 106 16.11 11.89 19.32
CA VAL A 106 17.16 12.88 19.57
C VAL A 106 17.80 12.66 20.95
N ASP A 107 17.00 12.33 21.98
CA ASP A 107 17.51 11.99 23.31
C ASP A 107 18.39 10.74 23.29
N ILE A 108 17.99 9.68 22.57
CA ILE A 108 18.83 8.50 22.35
C ILE A 108 20.14 8.88 21.68
N MET A 109 20.10 9.72 20.63
CA MET A 109 21.31 10.19 19.96
C MET A 109 22.27 10.91 20.93
N HIS A 110 21.76 11.74 21.86
CA HIS A 110 22.58 12.40 22.88
C HIS A 110 23.28 11.42 23.83
N ARG A 111 22.74 10.23 24.02
CA ARG A 111 23.36 9.20 24.87
C ARG A 111 24.41 8.36 24.12
N HIS A 112 24.27 8.25 22.80
CA HIS A 112 25.18 7.45 21.97
C HIS A 112 26.30 8.24 21.30
N PHE A 113 26.12 9.54 21.11
CA PHE A 113 27.10 10.39 20.42
C PHE A 113 27.49 11.59 21.27
N ASP A 114 28.78 11.85 21.37
CA ASP A 114 29.25 13.18 21.77
C ASP A 114 28.77 14.20 20.73
N GLY A 115 28.44 15.42 21.18
CA GLY A 115 27.85 16.44 20.30
C GLY A 115 28.61 16.71 19.01
N PHE A 116 29.95 16.61 19.05
CA PHE A 116 30.80 16.79 17.87
C PHE A 116 30.80 15.54 16.96
N GLU A 117 30.71 14.35 17.54
CA GLU A 117 30.63 13.09 16.78
C GLU A 117 29.38 13.02 15.92
N ALA A 118 28.23 13.52 16.40
CA ALA A 118 27.00 13.57 15.64
C ALA A 118 27.08 14.36 14.33
N LEU A 119 28.06 15.28 14.21
CA LEU A 119 28.32 16.07 13.01
C LEU A 119 29.19 15.35 11.97
N LYS A 120 29.92 14.32 12.35
CA LYS A 120 30.77 13.56 11.43
C LYS A 120 29.95 12.66 10.51
N GLU A 121 30.44 12.47 9.31
CA GLU A 121 29.80 11.56 8.35
C GLU A 121 29.99 10.09 8.69
N GLY A 122 31.15 9.73 9.28
CA GLY A 122 31.51 8.37 9.62
C GLY A 122 32.63 7.80 8.74
N ASP A 123 33.02 6.60 9.03
CA ASP A 123 34.11 5.84 8.43
C ASP A 123 33.66 4.95 7.26
N TYR A 124 34.63 4.48 6.50
CA TYR A 124 34.48 3.51 5.43
C TYR A 124 35.25 2.23 5.72
N GLY A 125 34.78 1.12 5.13
CA GLY A 125 35.46 -0.18 5.22
C GLY A 125 35.00 -1.01 6.39
N CYS A 126 35.93 -1.76 6.97
CA CYS A 126 35.66 -2.68 8.09
C CYS A 126 36.57 -2.35 9.26
N HIS A 127 36.00 -1.85 10.34
CA HIS A 127 36.74 -1.69 11.59
C HIS A 127 37.18 -3.07 12.11
N ILE A 128 38.37 -3.16 12.67
CA ILE A 128 38.97 -4.44 13.08
C ILE A 128 38.14 -5.18 14.14
N ASP A 129 37.52 -4.44 15.05
CA ASP A 129 36.76 -5.01 16.16
C ASP A 129 35.32 -5.40 15.77
N TYR A 130 34.77 -4.79 14.72
CA TYR A 130 33.35 -4.91 14.38
C TYR A 130 33.11 -5.64 13.05
N GLY A 131 34.11 -5.74 12.17
CA GLY A 131 33.94 -6.28 10.81
C GLY A 131 33.06 -5.42 9.89
N ARG A 132 32.73 -4.18 10.28
CA ARG A 132 31.95 -3.18 9.56
C ARG A 132 32.30 -1.77 10.06
N PRO A 133 31.89 -0.68 9.39
CA PRO A 133 32.21 0.67 9.84
C PRO A 133 31.74 0.92 11.29
N GLU A 134 32.56 1.60 12.07
CA GLU A 134 32.24 1.92 13.48
C GLU A 134 30.98 2.79 13.58
N ARG A 135 30.84 3.80 12.72
CA ARG A 135 29.65 4.63 12.65
C ARG A 135 28.38 3.84 12.34
N THR A 136 28.48 2.83 11.50
CA THR A 136 27.35 1.94 11.22
C THR A 136 26.91 1.19 12.47
N VAL A 137 27.85 0.68 13.25
CA VAL A 137 27.57 0.00 14.55
C VAL A 137 26.89 0.96 15.52
N GLU A 138 27.39 2.19 15.64
CA GLU A 138 26.79 3.19 16.53
C GLU A 138 25.35 3.52 16.13
N VAL A 139 25.10 3.71 14.85
CA VAL A 139 23.74 3.95 14.33
C VAL A 139 22.84 2.75 14.57
N GLU A 140 23.31 1.54 14.33
CA GLU A 140 22.54 0.30 14.61
C GLU A 140 22.11 0.21 16.08
N LYS A 141 22.98 0.58 17.02
CA LYS A 141 22.63 0.66 18.46
C LYS A 141 21.53 1.69 18.74
N VAL A 142 21.62 2.88 18.14
CA VAL A 142 20.58 3.92 18.24
C VAL A 142 19.24 3.39 17.68
N LEU A 143 19.27 2.70 16.55
CA LEU A 143 18.07 2.11 15.93
C LEU A 143 17.45 1.03 16.83
N ALA A 144 18.27 0.13 17.39
CA ALA A 144 17.80 -0.91 18.30
C ALA A 144 17.06 -0.31 19.51
N GLU A 145 17.65 0.72 20.14
CA GLU A 145 17.03 1.40 21.28
C GLU A 145 15.77 2.18 20.85
N TYR A 146 15.81 2.86 19.71
CA TYR A 146 14.66 3.61 19.20
C TYR A 146 13.46 2.69 18.90
N PHE A 147 13.69 1.54 18.29
CA PHE A 147 12.64 0.56 17.98
C PHE A 147 12.36 -0.42 19.12
N ARG A 148 12.99 -0.24 20.28
CA ARG A 148 12.83 -1.08 21.49
C ARG A 148 13.02 -2.57 21.20
N THR A 149 14.07 -2.89 20.46
CA THR A 149 14.47 -4.25 20.10
C THR A 149 15.82 -4.60 20.70
N GLU A 150 16.17 -5.89 20.71
CA GLU A 150 17.45 -6.35 21.25
C GLU A 150 18.63 -5.86 20.39
N ASP A 151 18.44 -5.82 19.07
CA ASP A 151 19.47 -5.39 18.12
C ASP A 151 18.83 -4.89 16.82
N ALA A 152 19.63 -4.22 15.98
CA ALA A 152 19.25 -3.78 14.65
C ALA A 152 20.42 -3.85 13.67
N VAL A 153 20.12 -3.98 12.38
CA VAL A 153 21.13 -4.01 11.32
C VAL A 153 20.68 -3.22 10.09
N LEU A 154 21.62 -2.48 9.51
CA LEU A 154 21.44 -1.81 8.23
C LEU A 154 21.83 -2.74 7.08
N VAL A 155 20.97 -2.86 6.07
CA VAL A 155 21.14 -3.79 4.95
C VAL A 155 20.99 -3.06 3.62
N ARG A 156 21.83 -3.43 2.64
CA ARG A 156 21.70 -2.92 1.26
C ARG A 156 20.54 -3.59 0.52
N GLY A 157 19.96 -2.84 -0.42
CA GLY A 157 18.88 -3.32 -1.29
C GLY A 157 17.50 -2.79 -0.92
N GLY A 158 17.41 -1.84 0.02
CA GLY A 158 16.14 -1.22 0.44
C GLY A 158 15.16 -2.24 1.01
N GLY A 159 13.86 -2.02 0.84
CA GLY A 159 12.82 -2.91 1.35
C GLY A 159 12.92 -4.35 0.83
N THR A 160 13.22 -4.52 -0.46
CA THR A 160 13.43 -5.86 -1.04
C THR A 160 14.65 -6.56 -0.45
N GLY A 161 15.76 -5.81 -0.26
CA GLY A 161 16.99 -6.34 0.31
C GLY A 161 16.82 -6.84 1.74
N VAL A 162 16.14 -6.08 2.59
CA VAL A 162 15.90 -6.48 3.99
C VAL A 162 14.97 -7.70 4.09
N ILE A 163 13.92 -7.77 3.26
CA ILE A 163 13.03 -8.94 3.26
C ILE A 163 13.81 -10.20 2.81
N ARG A 164 14.63 -10.10 1.77
CA ARG A 164 15.50 -11.20 1.35
C ARG A 164 16.46 -11.62 2.44
N ALA A 165 17.19 -10.67 3.03
CA ALA A 165 18.14 -10.95 4.09
C ALA A 165 17.46 -11.63 5.31
N LEU A 166 16.29 -11.14 5.71
CA LEU A 166 15.52 -11.70 6.80
C LEU A 166 15.00 -13.11 6.47
N CYS A 167 14.46 -13.32 5.27
CA CYS A 167 14.02 -14.63 4.82
C CYS A 167 15.22 -15.62 4.81
N PHE A 168 16.35 -15.25 4.23
CA PHE A 168 17.55 -16.10 4.24
C PHE A 168 18.12 -16.38 5.64
N ALA A 169 17.90 -15.47 6.60
CA ALA A 169 18.34 -15.68 7.98
C ALA A 169 17.47 -16.69 8.72
N LEU A 170 16.18 -16.65 8.52
CA LEU A 170 15.22 -17.34 9.39
C LEU A 170 14.49 -18.52 8.74
N LEU A 171 14.41 -18.59 7.40
CA LEU A 171 13.74 -19.66 6.69
C LEU A 171 14.74 -20.72 6.17
N LYS A 172 14.23 -21.94 6.03
CA LYS A 172 14.91 -23.06 5.38
C LYS A 172 14.05 -23.63 4.25
N ARG A 173 14.68 -24.36 3.35
CA ARG A 173 13.95 -25.14 2.34
C ARG A 173 12.95 -26.06 3.03
N ASP A 174 11.77 -26.20 2.43
CA ASP A 174 10.62 -26.99 2.91
C ASP A 174 9.90 -26.46 4.17
N ASP A 175 10.38 -25.35 4.79
CA ASP A 175 9.63 -24.72 5.88
C ASP A 175 8.20 -24.37 5.43
N ARG A 176 7.25 -24.60 6.33
CA ARG A 176 5.84 -24.23 6.16
C ARG A 176 5.65 -22.80 6.61
N VAL A 177 5.45 -21.89 5.65
CA VAL A 177 5.33 -20.45 5.87
C VAL A 177 3.88 -20.03 5.78
N LEU A 178 3.29 -19.64 6.91
CA LEU A 178 1.92 -19.13 6.99
C LEU A 178 1.90 -17.65 6.59
N VAL A 179 1.03 -17.31 5.65
CA VAL A 179 0.81 -15.94 5.16
C VAL A 179 -0.67 -15.62 5.08
N HIS A 180 -1.03 -14.34 5.09
CA HIS A 180 -2.39 -13.92 4.81
C HIS A 180 -2.82 -14.29 3.38
N ASP A 181 -4.11 -14.52 3.16
CA ASP A 181 -4.67 -14.97 1.88
C ASP A 181 -4.74 -13.86 0.81
N ALA A 182 -4.39 -12.62 1.14
CA ALA A 182 -4.22 -11.54 0.16
C ALA A 182 -3.02 -11.78 -0.76
N SER A 183 -3.01 -11.09 -1.89
CA SER A 183 -1.85 -11.09 -2.81
C SER A 183 -0.61 -10.54 -2.12
N MET A 184 0.43 -11.34 -2.07
CA MET A 184 1.73 -10.95 -1.50
C MET A 184 2.47 -9.98 -2.44
N TYR A 185 3.30 -9.11 -1.86
CA TYR A 185 4.17 -8.26 -2.66
C TYR A 185 5.08 -9.10 -3.57
N MET A 186 5.17 -8.73 -4.85
CA MET A 186 5.77 -9.55 -5.90
C MET A 186 7.20 -10.01 -5.59
N THR A 187 8.07 -9.12 -5.06
CA THR A 187 9.45 -9.49 -4.74
C THR A 187 9.56 -10.44 -3.55
N THR A 188 8.61 -10.40 -2.62
CA THR A 188 8.50 -11.35 -1.50
C THR A 188 8.07 -12.72 -2.02
N ALA A 189 7.04 -12.79 -2.86
CA ALA A 189 6.59 -14.05 -3.47
C ALA A 189 7.73 -14.75 -4.23
N ILE A 190 8.46 -14.02 -5.09
CA ILE A 190 9.64 -14.53 -5.81
C ILE A 190 10.71 -15.04 -4.83
N THR A 191 10.93 -14.34 -3.73
CA THR A 191 11.95 -14.75 -2.73
C THR A 191 11.56 -16.06 -2.06
N LEU A 192 10.32 -16.22 -1.61
CA LEU A 192 9.85 -17.45 -0.97
C LEU A 192 9.85 -18.63 -1.94
N GLU A 193 9.44 -18.41 -3.19
CA GLU A 193 9.51 -19.43 -4.26
C GLU A 193 10.96 -19.90 -4.51
N ALA A 194 11.89 -18.95 -4.66
CA ALA A 194 13.30 -19.25 -4.87
C ALA A 194 13.93 -20.03 -3.71
N MET A 195 13.46 -19.81 -2.47
CA MET A 195 13.91 -20.55 -1.30
C MET A 195 13.35 -21.96 -1.21
N GLY A 196 12.29 -22.29 -1.96
CA GLY A 196 11.64 -23.59 -1.94
C GLY A 196 10.88 -23.89 -0.65
N VAL A 197 10.31 -22.87 -0.03
CA VAL A 197 9.42 -23.01 1.14
C VAL A 197 8.00 -23.36 0.71
N LYS A 198 7.20 -23.90 1.62
CA LYS A 198 5.78 -24.24 1.41
C LYS A 198 4.91 -23.11 1.94
N VAL A 199 4.42 -22.26 1.05
CA VAL A 199 3.53 -21.15 1.41
C VAL A 199 2.12 -21.68 1.70
N ILE A 200 1.61 -21.42 2.90
CA ILE A 200 0.27 -21.75 3.37
C ILE A 200 -0.50 -20.43 3.54
N LYS A 201 -1.62 -20.30 2.85
CA LYS A 201 -2.47 -19.11 2.91
C LYS A 201 -3.67 -19.33 3.81
N THR A 202 -3.97 -18.34 4.65
CA THR A 202 -5.19 -18.34 5.46
C THR A 202 -5.68 -16.92 5.72
N ASP A 203 -6.95 -16.75 5.99
CA ASP A 203 -7.52 -15.46 6.35
C ASP A 203 -7.11 -15.09 7.80
N PHE A 204 -6.38 -13.97 7.95
CA PHE A 204 -5.91 -13.47 9.24
C PHE A 204 -6.99 -12.69 10.01
N ASN A 205 -8.11 -12.35 9.37
CA ASN A 205 -9.20 -11.64 10.02
C ASN A 205 -9.91 -12.51 11.07
N ASP A 206 -9.84 -13.84 10.93
CA ASP A 206 -10.27 -14.80 11.92
C ASP A 206 -9.07 -15.57 12.49
N PHE A 207 -8.70 -15.30 13.73
CA PHE A 207 -7.57 -15.95 14.40
C PHE A 207 -7.73 -17.47 14.52
N GLU A 208 -8.95 -17.98 14.52
CA GLU A 208 -9.22 -19.42 14.54
C GLU A 208 -8.64 -20.13 13.31
N ASN A 209 -8.60 -19.45 12.18
CA ASN A 209 -7.94 -19.96 10.97
C ASN A 209 -6.42 -20.10 11.17
N ILE A 210 -5.79 -19.11 11.81
CA ILE A 210 -4.37 -19.16 12.16
C ILE A 210 -4.12 -20.31 13.14
N ARG A 211 -4.93 -20.44 14.19
CA ARG A 211 -4.81 -21.51 15.20
C ARG A 211 -4.83 -22.90 14.58
N ARG A 212 -5.78 -23.16 13.67
CA ARG A 212 -5.85 -24.44 12.95
C ARG A 212 -4.57 -24.71 12.13
N CYS A 213 -4.06 -23.73 11.43
CA CYS A 213 -2.78 -23.89 10.71
C CYS A 213 -1.61 -24.17 11.66
N LEU A 214 -1.55 -23.53 12.83
CA LEU A 214 -0.52 -23.80 13.83
C LEU A 214 -0.59 -25.25 14.35
N GLU A 215 -1.78 -25.79 14.57
CA GLU A 215 -1.99 -27.18 14.98
C GLU A 215 -1.55 -28.18 13.90
N GLU A 216 -1.64 -27.82 12.63
CA GLU A 216 -1.14 -28.62 11.50
C GLU A 216 0.39 -28.55 11.33
N GLY A 217 1.07 -27.71 12.09
CA GLY A 217 2.52 -27.54 12.07
C GLY A 217 2.98 -26.48 11.11
N ILE A 218 3.26 -25.28 11.61
CA ILE A 218 3.85 -24.14 10.91
C ILE A 218 5.23 -23.87 11.49
N ASP A 219 6.21 -23.62 10.62
CA ASP A 219 7.57 -23.26 11.01
C ASP A 219 7.73 -21.74 11.14
N VAL A 220 7.09 -21.00 10.27
CA VAL A 220 7.23 -19.54 10.17
C VAL A 220 5.88 -18.88 9.91
N LEU A 221 5.58 -17.81 10.64
CA LEU A 221 4.53 -16.85 10.35
C LEU A 221 5.17 -15.61 9.70
N TYR A 222 4.78 -15.32 8.46
CA TYR A 222 5.18 -14.11 7.75
C TYR A 222 4.00 -13.15 7.65
N ILE A 223 4.12 -11.96 8.21
CA ILE A 223 3.09 -10.93 8.20
C ILE A 223 3.55 -9.76 7.34
N GLN A 224 2.84 -9.48 6.25
CA GLN A 224 2.89 -8.20 5.56
C GLN A 224 1.92 -7.27 6.29
N ARG A 225 2.44 -6.33 7.07
CA ARG A 225 1.62 -5.53 7.99
C ARG A 225 0.65 -4.61 7.28
N VAL A 226 1.06 -4.06 6.14
CA VAL A 226 0.18 -3.25 5.30
C VAL A 226 -0.92 -4.13 4.71
N ARG A 227 -2.13 -3.97 5.23
CA ARG A 227 -3.30 -4.75 4.81
C ARG A 227 -3.72 -4.36 3.41
N GLN A 228 -3.99 -5.33 2.56
CA GLN A 228 -4.17 -5.13 1.13
C GLN A 228 -5.63 -5.06 0.69
N LYS A 229 -6.52 -5.80 1.38
CA LYS A 229 -7.95 -5.79 1.10
C LYS A 229 -8.64 -4.70 1.94
N LEU A 230 -9.70 -4.09 1.43
CA LEU A 230 -10.53 -3.17 2.22
C LEU A 230 -11.24 -3.87 3.37
N SER A 231 -11.56 -5.15 3.18
CA SER A 231 -12.19 -6.01 4.19
C SER A 231 -11.24 -6.43 5.33
N ASP A 232 -9.91 -6.24 5.18
CA ASP A 232 -8.95 -6.64 6.20
C ASP A 232 -9.10 -5.80 7.48
N SER A 233 -9.29 -6.47 8.61
CA SER A 233 -9.47 -5.86 9.93
C SER A 233 -8.54 -6.45 11.01
N TYR A 234 -7.69 -7.41 10.67
CA TYR A 234 -6.80 -8.06 11.64
C TYR A 234 -5.79 -7.10 12.26
N ASP A 235 -5.46 -7.36 13.52
CA ASP A 235 -4.46 -6.63 14.29
C ASP A 235 -3.17 -7.45 14.38
N THR A 236 -2.12 -6.98 13.73
CA THR A 236 -0.81 -7.66 13.68
C THR A 236 -0.21 -7.89 15.08
N VAL A 237 -0.35 -6.91 15.99
CA VAL A 237 0.18 -7.02 17.35
C VAL A 237 -0.52 -8.15 18.12
N LYS A 238 -1.84 -8.19 18.04
CA LYS A 238 -2.63 -9.26 18.68
C LYS A 238 -2.30 -10.64 18.11
N ILE A 239 -2.17 -10.75 16.78
CA ILE A 239 -1.77 -12.01 16.15
C ILE A 239 -0.41 -12.48 16.67
N ILE A 240 0.59 -11.59 16.71
CA ILE A 240 1.93 -11.92 17.21
C ILE A 240 1.86 -12.42 18.65
N GLN A 241 1.16 -11.71 19.53
CA GLN A 241 1.03 -12.07 20.95
C GLN A 241 0.35 -13.44 21.12
N GLN A 242 -0.78 -13.66 20.42
CA GLN A 242 -1.50 -14.92 20.48
C GLN A 242 -0.69 -16.11 19.93
N VAL A 243 0.05 -15.90 18.83
CA VAL A 243 0.93 -16.94 18.28
C VAL A 243 2.08 -17.25 19.23
N ARG A 244 2.65 -16.25 19.91
CA ARG A 244 3.70 -16.48 20.92
C ARG A 244 3.21 -17.29 22.12
N GLU A 245 1.97 -17.09 22.54
CA GLU A 245 1.36 -17.88 23.62
C GLU A 245 1.10 -19.32 23.20
N LEU A 246 0.58 -19.55 21.98
CA LEU A 246 0.17 -20.88 21.52
C LEU A 246 1.32 -21.71 20.94
N ALA A 247 2.24 -21.08 20.23
CA ALA A 247 3.31 -21.73 19.48
C ALA A 247 4.64 -20.93 19.58
N PRO A 248 5.27 -20.84 20.74
CA PRO A 248 6.46 -20.00 20.98
C PRO A 248 7.66 -20.37 20.10
N GLN A 249 7.69 -21.58 19.53
CA GLN A 249 8.74 -22.07 18.64
C GLN A 249 8.59 -21.55 17.20
N VAL A 250 7.41 -21.09 16.79
CA VAL A 250 7.17 -20.54 15.44
C VAL A 250 7.94 -19.23 15.29
N LYS A 251 8.73 -19.11 14.24
CA LYS A 251 9.39 -17.85 13.92
C LYS A 251 8.39 -16.86 13.34
N ILE A 252 8.48 -15.61 13.74
CA ILE A 252 7.57 -14.55 13.26
C ILE A 252 8.38 -13.45 12.60
N LEU A 253 8.16 -13.24 11.31
CA LEU A 253 8.75 -12.20 10.49
C LEU A 253 7.69 -11.19 10.09
N VAL A 254 8.00 -9.89 10.25
CA VAL A 254 7.06 -8.83 9.88
C VAL A 254 7.68 -7.90 8.84
N ASP A 255 7.00 -7.77 7.70
CA ASP A 255 7.26 -6.74 6.71
C ASP A 255 6.54 -5.46 7.13
N GLU A 256 7.31 -4.49 7.62
CA GLU A 256 6.82 -3.19 8.10
C GLU A 256 6.91 -2.09 7.02
N ASN A 257 7.22 -2.45 5.77
CA ASN A 257 7.25 -1.44 4.71
C ASN A 257 5.94 -0.67 4.67
N TYR A 258 6.01 0.67 4.72
CA TYR A 258 4.91 1.62 4.85
C TYR A 258 4.18 1.66 6.20
N ALA A 259 4.40 0.73 7.13
CA ALA A 259 3.73 0.73 8.44
C ALA A 259 4.57 1.37 9.55
N VAL A 260 5.90 1.19 9.51
CA VAL A 260 6.81 1.70 10.52
C VAL A 260 6.68 3.21 10.72
N ASN A 261 6.72 3.64 11.98
CA ASN A 261 6.49 5.03 12.42
C ASN A 261 5.12 5.61 12.06
N LYS A 262 4.15 4.79 11.65
CA LYS A 262 2.77 5.23 11.44
C LYS A 262 1.80 4.57 12.40
N VAL A 263 2.08 3.34 12.79
CA VAL A 263 1.32 2.60 13.79
C VAL A 263 2.14 2.44 15.07
N LYS A 264 1.47 2.29 16.22
CA LYS A 264 2.05 2.40 17.58
C LYS A 264 2.92 1.22 17.76
N MET A 265 3.36 0.38 17.55
CA MET A 265 4.22 -0.74 17.96
C MET A 265 4.80 -1.47 16.74
N LEU A 266 6.09 -1.63 16.73
CA LEU A 266 6.74 -2.47 15.75
C LEU A 266 6.41 -3.95 16.02
N GLY A 267 6.32 -4.80 14.99
CA GLY A 267 6.08 -6.23 15.17
C GLY A 267 7.14 -6.91 16.05
N ALA A 268 8.40 -6.52 15.90
CA ALA A 268 9.50 -7.01 16.76
C ALA A 268 9.32 -6.57 18.23
N GLU A 269 8.86 -5.35 18.48
CA GLU A 269 8.51 -4.87 19.83
C GLU A 269 7.32 -5.67 20.41
N ALA A 270 6.38 -6.11 19.56
CA ALA A 270 5.25 -6.95 19.96
C ALA A 270 5.63 -8.42 20.22
N GLY A 271 6.87 -8.83 19.94
CA GLY A 271 7.35 -10.18 20.17
C GLY A 271 7.65 -11.00 18.92
N ALA A 272 7.63 -10.42 17.72
CA ALA A 272 8.15 -11.08 16.53
C ALA A 272 9.67 -11.28 16.62
N ASP A 273 10.23 -12.21 15.83
CA ASP A 273 11.68 -12.43 15.82
C ASP A 273 12.40 -11.26 15.15
N ALA A 274 11.81 -10.70 14.09
CA ALA A 274 12.30 -9.47 13.49
C ALA A 274 11.25 -8.77 12.63
N SER A 275 11.40 -7.46 12.52
CA SER A 275 10.70 -6.56 11.61
C SER A 275 11.68 -5.99 10.59
N ALA A 276 11.25 -5.86 9.33
CA ALA A 276 12.09 -5.37 8.24
C ALA A 276 11.38 -4.29 7.42
N PHE A 277 12.10 -3.22 7.07
CA PHE A 277 11.55 -2.08 6.34
C PHE A 277 12.61 -1.26 5.62
N SER A 278 12.18 -0.48 4.62
CA SER A 278 13.03 0.40 3.83
C SER A 278 13.27 1.74 4.52
N ALA A 279 14.52 2.14 4.67
CA ALA A 279 14.86 3.50 5.09
C ALA A 279 14.41 4.56 4.07
N PHE A 280 14.35 4.21 2.77
CA PHE A 280 13.89 5.11 1.72
C PHE A 280 12.46 5.62 1.96
N LYS A 281 11.57 4.74 2.47
CA LYS A 281 10.18 5.10 2.83
C LYS A 281 10.08 5.91 4.14
N LEU A 282 11.19 6.05 4.86
CA LEU A 282 11.35 6.89 6.04
C LEU A 282 12.19 8.15 5.74
N MET A 283 12.09 8.66 4.53
CA MET A 283 12.86 9.82 4.03
C MET A 283 14.37 9.60 3.97
N GLY A 284 14.82 8.36 4.14
CA GLY A 284 16.22 7.99 4.02
C GLY A 284 16.71 7.94 2.59
N ILE A 285 17.98 7.62 2.44
CA ILE A 285 18.61 7.44 1.15
C ILE A 285 18.12 6.18 0.45
N PRO A 286 18.13 6.13 -0.90
CA PRO A 286 17.81 4.93 -1.65
C PRO A 286 18.74 3.75 -1.33
N GLY A 287 18.22 2.56 -1.43
CA GLY A 287 19.00 1.32 -1.40
C GLY A 287 19.39 0.83 0.00
N ILE A 288 18.98 1.49 1.07
CA ILE A 288 19.22 1.03 2.45
C ILE A 288 17.89 0.63 3.10
N GLY A 289 17.92 -0.45 3.86
CA GLY A 289 16.83 -0.87 4.72
C GLY A 289 17.31 -1.22 6.11
N ILE A 290 16.38 -1.44 7.01
CA ILE A 290 16.60 -1.70 8.43
C ILE A 290 15.91 -3.04 8.78
N ILE A 291 16.60 -3.89 9.53
CA ILE A 291 16.00 -5.01 10.24
C ILE A 291 16.23 -4.76 11.73
N ALA A 292 15.17 -4.86 12.51
CA ALA A 292 15.22 -4.70 13.97
C ALA A 292 14.51 -5.89 14.62
N GLY A 293 15.09 -6.46 15.68
CA GLY A 293 14.51 -7.65 16.30
C GLY A 293 15.40 -8.29 17.34
N LYS A 294 15.25 -9.62 17.49
CA LYS A 294 16.05 -10.43 18.41
C LYS A 294 17.49 -10.50 17.93
N LYS A 295 18.42 -10.41 18.89
CA LYS A 295 19.85 -10.48 18.61
C LYS A 295 20.24 -11.70 17.79
N GLU A 296 19.66 -12.86 18.06
CA GLU A 296 19.94 -14.09 17.32
C GLU A 296 19.66 -13.95 15.81
N ALA A 297 18.53 -13.34 15.45
CA ALA A 297 18.17 -13.09 14.05
C ALA A 297 19.14 -12.09 13.40
N ILE A 298 19.47 -11.01 14.10
CA ILE A 298 20.37 -9.96 13.63
C ILE A 298 21.80 -10.49 13.44
N ASP A 299 22.31 -11.33 14.35
CA ASP A 299 23.62 -11.96 14.23
C ASP A 299 23.74 -12.84 12.97
N ILE A 300 22.65 -13.49 12.55
CA ILE A 300 22.65 -14.26 11.29
C ILE A 300 22.75 -13.31 10.09
N VAL A 301 22.03 -12.20 10.09
CA VAL A 301 22.10 -11.20 9.01
C VAL A 301 23.48 -10.58 8.92
N HIS A 302 24.13 -10.28 10.06
CA HIS A 302 25.52 -9.79 10.08
C HIS A 302 26.49 -10.78 9.42
N ARG A 303 26.36 -12.08 9.71
CA ARG A 303 27.18 -13.12 9.06
C ARG A 303 26.96 -13.19 7.54
N GLN A 304 25.72 -12.99 7.07
CA GLN A 304 25.40 -12.95 5.64
C GLN A 304 26.03 -11.72 4.95
N ASN A 305 26.14 -10.60 5.65
CA ASN A 305 26.70 -9.35 5.15
C ASN A 305 28.20 -9.19 5.48
N TYR A 306 28.92 -10.28 5.70
CA TYR A 306 30.32 -10.27 6.12
C TYR A 306 31.26 -9.47 5.19
N SER A 307 31.02 -9.47 3.90
CA SER A 307 31.87 -8.77 2.94
C SER A 307 31.77 -7.23 3.08
N GLY A 308 32.91 -6.54 3.13
CA GLY A 308 32.98 -5.08 3.23
C GLY A 308 32.18 -4.35 2.15
N GLY A 309 32.08 -4.89 0.93
CA GLY A 309 31.22 -4.36 -0.14
C GLY A 309 29.73 -4.54 0.11
N GLY A 310 29.32 -5.51 0.93
CA GLY A 310 27.95 -5.72 1.37
C GLY A 310 27.53 -4.83 2.54
N GLN A 311 28.47 -4.27 3.29
CA GLN A 311 28.21 -3.44 4.47
C GLN A 311 27.67 -2.05 4.08
N VAL A 312 26.73 -1.55 4.87
CA VAL A 312 26.34 -0.12 4.82
C VAL A 312 27.45 0.69 5.43
N GLN A 313 27.87 1.75 4.75
CA GLN A 313 29.02 2.56 5.18
C GLN A 313 28.60 3.68 6.13
N GLY A 314 29.51 4.19 6.92
CA GLY A 314 29.26 5.19 7.96
C GLY A 314 28.48 6.42 7.47
N PRO A 315 28.85 7.06 6.34
CA PRO A 315 28.08 8.18 5.80
C PRO A 315 26.63 7.81 5.44
N GLU A 316 26.41 6.63 4.91
CA GLU A 316 25.06 6.14 4.58
C GLU A 316 24.24 5.90 5.86
N ALA A 317 24.85 5.30 6.88
CA ALA A 317 24.21 5.08 8.19
C ALA A 317 23.84 6.41 8.85
N SER A 318 24.74 7.40 8.83
CA SER A 318 24.49 8.75 9.34
C SER A 318 23.31 9.42 8.62
N GLU A 319 23.19 9.28 7.30
CA GLU A 319 22.08 9.83 6.53
C GLU A 319 20.72 9.13 6.85
N VAL A 320 20.73 7.82 7.09
CA VAL A 320 19.55 7.11 7.57
C VAL A 320 19.10 7.67 8.92
N LEU A 321 20.02 7.86 9.86
CA LEU A 321 19.71 8.39 11.18
C LEU A 321 19.16 9.83 11.11
N ARG A 322 19.80 10.72 10.35
CA ARG A 322 19.33 12.10 10.15
C ARG A 322 17.93 12.16 9.54
N SER A 323 17.64 11.25 8.62
CA SER A 323 16.32 11.14 8.00
C SER A 323 15.25 10.73 9.02
N LEU A 324 15.58 9.79 9.91
CA LEU A 324 14.67 9.33 10.95
C LEU A 324 14.34 10.42 11.97
N VAL A 325 15.22 11.39 12.21
CA VAL A 325 14.92 12.52 13.09
C VAL A 325 13.74 13.35 12.56
N ILE A 326 13.62 13.52 11.25
CA ILE A 326 12.57 14.36 10.63
C ILE A 326 11.31 13.53 10.32
N ASN A 327 11.48 12.24 10.11
CA ASN A 327 10.42 11.37 9.59
C ASN A 327 9.13 11.37 10.42
N PRO A 328 9.13 11.23 11.76
CA PRO A 328 7.91 11.15 12.55
C PRO A 328 7.01 12.38 12.32
N VAL A 329 7.55 13.58 12.47
CA VAL A 329 6.80 14.83 12.31
C VAL A 329 6.26 14.98 10.88
N MET A 330 7.04 14.59 9.87
CA MET A 330 6.59 14.62 8.48
C MET A 330 5.43 13.64 8.22
N LEU A 331 5.43 12.48 8.86
CA LEU A 331 4.31 11.54 8.81
C LEU A 331 3.07 12.10 9.53
N GLY A 332 3.24 12.76 10.66
CA GLY A 332 2.15 13.43 11.37
C GLY A 332 1.50 14.55 10.55
N VAL A 333 2.30 15.35 9.83
CA VAL A 333 1.80 16.36 8.87
C VAL A 333 0.97 15.71 7.77
N GLN A 334 1.41 14.58 7.23
CA GLN A 334 0.69 13.84 6.20
C GLN A 334 -0.65 13.29 6.73
N ASP A 335 -0.67 12.70 7.93
CA ASP A 335 -1.91 12.20 8.54
C ASP A 335 -2.93 13.31 8.78
N ARG A 336 -2.48 14.47 9.27
CA ARG A 336 -3.33 15.65 9.41
C ARG A 336 -3.96 16.07 8.08
N SER A 337 -3.18 16.05 6.99
CA SER A 337 -3.68 16.36 5.66
C SER A 337 -4.71 15.33 5.19
N VAL A 338 -4.45 14.03 5.37
CA VAL A 338 -5.40 12.95 5.03
C VAL A 338 -6.71 13.12 5.77
N ASN A 339 -6.67 13.35 7.09
CA ASN A 339 -7.86 13.52 7.92
C ASN A 339 -8.71 14.69 7.43
N GLU A 340 -8.09 15.84 7.14
CA GLU A 340 -8.82 17.02 6.71
C GLU A 340 -9.36 16.87 5.27
N VAL A 341 -8.61 16.22 4.36
CA VAL A 341 -9.09 15.92 3.01
C VAL A 341 -10.33 15.02 3.07
N VAL A 342 -10.29 13.92 3.82
CA VAL A 342 -11.45 13.02 3.97
C VAL A 342 -12.66 13.81 4.50
N LYS A 343 -12.50 14.58 5.59
CA LYS A 343 -13.57 15.37 6.17
C LYS A 343 -14.21 16.35 5.17
N ARG A 344 -13.41 17.03 4.38
CA ARG A 344 -13.89 18.00 3.37
C ARG A 344 -14.62 17.31 2.22
N LEU A 345 -14.10 16.19 1.75
CA LEU A 345 -14.76 15.41 0.69
C LEU A 345 -16.10 14.83 1.17
N GLU A 346 -16.15 14.27 2.38
CA GLU A 346 -17.38 13.77 2.99
C GLU A 346 -18.41 14.88 3.28
N SER A 347 -17.97 16.15 3.43
CA SER A 347 -18.89 17.29 3.55
C SER A 347 -19.53 17.74 2.22
N GLY A 348 -19.16 17.10 1.11
CA GLY A 348 -19.68 17.43 -0.23
C GLY A 348 -19.00 18.63 -0.90
N GLU A 349 -17.80 19.04 -0.46
CA GLU A 349 -17.09 20.19 -1.05
C GLU A 349 -16.72 19.98 -2.52
N VAL A 350 -16.57 18.73 -2.96
CA VAL A 350 -16.24 18.38 -4.33
C VAL A 350 -17.39 17.57 -4.95
N ARG A 351 -17.96 18.09 -6.05
CA ARG A 351 -19.02 17.40 -6.80
C ARG A 351 -18.49 16.08 -7.36
N HIS A 352 -19.38 15.11 -7.56
CA HIS A 352 -19.07 13.78 -8.07
C HIS A 352 -18.17 12.92 -7.15
N VAL A 353 -17.86 13.38 -5.95
CA VAL A 353 -17.33 12.53 -4.88
C VAL A 353 -18.52 11.94 -4.12
N GLU A 354 -18.67 10.63 -4.20
CA GLU A 354 -19.73 9.89 -3.50
C GLU A 354 -19.33 9.55 -2.07
N LYS A 355 -18.08 9.08 -1.91
CA LYS A 355 -17.55 8.68 -0.61
C LYS A 355 -16.03 8.88 -0.57
N ALA A 356 -15.51 9.32 0.56
CA ALA A 356 -14.08 9.37 0.81
C ALA A 356 -13.76 8.71 2.15
N LEU A 357 -12.68 7.95 2.21
CA LEU A 357 -12.26 7.29 3.44
C LEU A 357 -10.73 7.19 3.50
N LYS A 358 -10.21 7.03 4.72
CA LYS A 358 -8.83 6.60 4.88
C LYS A 358 -8.69 5.17 4.41
N ALA A 359 -7.63 4.87 3.68
CA ALA A 359 -7.37 3.50 3.30
C ALA A 359 -7.10 2.62 4.52
N ASN A 360 -7.32 1.34 4.33
CA ASN A 360 -7.02 0.31 5.32
C ASN A 360 -5.52 0.15 5.57
N LEU A 361 -4.75 0.69 4.63
CA LEU A 361 -3.31 0.68 4.64
C LEU A 361 -2.76 1.80 5.52
N GLU A 362 -1.65 1.54 6.12
CA GLU A 362 -0.87 2.46 6.93
C GLU A 362 -0.10 3.51 6.09
N GLU A 363 -0.32 3.52 4.78
CA GLU A 363 0.27 4.48 3.83
C GLU A 363 -0.22 5.93 4.03
N ARG A 364 -1.22 6.15 4.89
CA ARG A 364 -1.83 7.47 5.09
C ARG A 364 -2.33 8.07 3.78
N ILE A 365 -3.22 7.34 3.12
CA ILE A 365 -3.83 7.74 1.86
C ILE A 365 -5.34 7.88 1.99
N VAL A 366 -5.91 8.66 1.07
CA VAL A 366 -7.35 8.80 0.90
C VAL A 366 -7.80 7.92 -0.27
N LEU A 367 -8.88 7.17 -0.07
CA LEU A 367 -9.63 6.52 -1.12
C LEU A 367 -10.85 7.37 -1.43
N VAL A 368 -11.03 7.72 -2.69
CA VAL A 368 -12.14 8.55 -3.17
C VAL A 368 -12.96 7.74 -4.15
N LYS A 369 -14.22 7.43 -3.80
CA LYS A 369 -15.20 6.82 -4.71
C LYS A 369 -15.99 7.92 -5.39
N LEU A 370 -16.06 7.86 -6.70
CA LEU A 370 -16.83 8.77 -7.55
C LEU A 370 -18.20 8.17 -7.87
N ASP A 371 -19.18 9.01 -8.15
CA ASP A 371 -20.50 8.60 -8.62
C ASP A 371 -20.54 8.28 -10.14
N LEU A 372 -19.47 8.67 -10.87
CA LEU A 372 -19.27 8.44 -12.30
C LEU A 372 -18.02 7.58 -12.56
N PRO A 373 -17.98 6.80 -13.66
CA PRO A 373 -16.85 5.93 -14.01
C PRO A 373 -15.69 6.70 -14.68
N ILE A 374 -15.22 7.79 -14.04
CA ILE A 374 -14.25 8.76 -14.60
C ILE A 374 -12.90 8.78 -13.86
N ALA A 375 -12.65 7.83 -12.96
CA ALA A 375 -11.44 7.85 -12.13
C ALA A 375 -10.14 7.90 -12.96
N ARG A 376 -10.06 7.17 -14.06
CA ARG A 376 -8.89 7.16 -14.95
C ARG A 376 -8.62 8.53 -15.58
N GLU A 377 -9.67 9.19 -16.05
CA GLU A 377 -9.62 10.50 -16.68
C GLU A 377 -9.26 11.58 -15.67
N VAL A 378 -9.86 11.52 -14.48
CA VAL A 378 -9.56 12.44 -13.37
C VAL A 378 -8.09 12.32 -12.94
N ILE A 379 -7.53 11.11 -12.85
CA ILE A 379 -6.10 10.92 -12.57
C ILE A 379 -5.22 11.60 -13.64
N LYS A 380 -5.54 11.42 -14.92
CA LYS A 380 -4.81 12.09 -16.02
C LYS A 380 -4.87 13.61 -15.93
N GLU A 381 -6.03 14.15 -15.61
CA GLU A 381 -6.25 15.59 -15.44
C GLU A 381 -5.57 16.13 -14.18
N ALA A 382 -5.53 15.37 -13.07
CA ALA A 382 -4.81 15.74 -11.86
C ALA A 382 -3.29 15.86 -12.09
N ILE A 383 -2.72 14.96 -12.90
CA ILE A 383 -1.29 15.03 -13.29
C ILE A 383 -1.00 16.32 -14.05
N LYS A 384 -1.86 16.77 -14.97
CA LYS A 384 -1.71 18.05 -15.67
C LYS A 384 -1.73 19.26 -14.73
N ARG A 385 -2.29 19.13 -13.52
CA ARG A 385 -2.40 20.16 -12.46
C ARG A 385 -1.35 20.05 -11.39
N GLY A 386 -0.27 19.29 -11.65
CA GLY A 386 0.87 19.14 -10.77
C GLY A 386 0.82 17.93 -9.84
N GLY A 387 -0.16 17.06 -9.99
CA GLY A 387 -0.16 15.76 -9.33
C GLY A 387 0.99 14.87 -9.85
N LEU A 388 1.57 14.05 -8.99
CA LEU A 388 2.59 13.08 -9.40
C LEU A 388 1.94 11.88 -10.11
N PRO A 389 2.56 11.37 -11.17
CA PRO A 389 2.12 10.15 -11.83
C PRO A 389 2.61 8.90 -11.07
N HIS A 390 1.92 7.79 -11.25
CA HIS A 390 2.41 6.47 -10.85
C HIS A 390 3.13 5.77 -12.03
N PRO A 391 4.21 4.99 -11.82
CA PRO A 391 4.82 4.63 -10.56
C PRO A 391 5.89 5.62 -10.10
N VAL A 392 5.80 6.05 -8.87
CA VAL A 392 6.83 6.77 -8.14
C VAL A 392 7.08 6.03 -6.82
N GLY A 393 8.25 6.22 -6.21
CA GLY A 393 8.56 5.60 -4.91
C GLY A 393 7.84 6.37 -3.80
N SER A 394 6.60 6.01 -3.48
CA SER A 394 5.79 6.73 -2.51
C SER A 394 6.48 6.89 -1.14
N GLU A 395 6.31 8.07 -0.53
CA GLU A 395 6.77 8.48 0.80
C GLU A 395 8.27 8.71 0.95
N SER A 396 9.01 8.81 -0.15
CA SER A 396 10.40 9.23 -0.09
C SER A 396 10.52 10.75 0.15
N ARG A 397 11.74 11.20 0.45
CA ARG A 397 12.04 12.63 0.57
C ARG A 397 12.02 13.38 -0.76
N TYR A 398 11.92 12.68 -1.88
CA TYR A 398 11.92 13.26 -3.23
C TYR A 398 10.52 13.54 -3.75
N GLU A 399 9.53 12.75 -3.32
CA GLU A 399 8.14 12.94 -3.70
C GLU A 399 7.45 13.88 -2.70
N VAL A 400 7.34 15.15 -3.06
CA VAL A 400 6.75 16.18 -2.19
C VAL A 400 5.34 16.56 -2.60
N GLN A 401 5.00 16.41 -3.89
CA GLN A 401 3.70 16.75 -4.44
C GLN A 401 2.70 15.62 -4.24
N THR A 402 1.42 15.95 -4.21
CA THR A 402 0.33 14.98 -4.11
C THR A 402 0.36 13.96 -5.23
N LEU A 403 0.24 12.69 -4.89
CA LEU A 403 0.11 11.58 -5.82
C LEU A 403 -1.36 11.25 -6.04
N PHE A 404 -1.80 11.24 -7.31
CA PHE A 404 -3.10 10.74 -7.74
C PHE A 404 -2.87 9.47 -8.56
N TYR A 405 -3.43 8.34 -8.13
CA TYR A 405 -3.12 7.07 -8.75
C TYR A 405 -4.24 6.03 -8.60
N ARG A 406 -4.18 5.02 -9.44
CA ARG A 406 -5.15 3.93 -9.44
C ARG A 406 -5.10 3.10 -8.16
N VAL A 407 -6.16 2.40 -7.86
CA VAL A 407 -6.25 1.45 -6.75
C VAL A 407 -5.30 0.27 -6.89
N ALA A 408 -4.99 -0.40 -5.78
CA ALA A 408 -4.10 -1.54 -5.74
C ALA A 408 -4.71 -2.74 -6.49
N LYS A 409 -3.84 -3.61 -7.04
CA LYS A 409 -4.27 -4.82 -7.74
C LYS A 409 -5.21 -5.69 -6.90
N VAL A 410 -4.93 -5.82 -5.61
CA VAL A 410 -5.75 -6.62 -4.68
C VAL A 410 -7.17 -6.08 -4.57
N MET A 411 -7.35 -4.75 -4.55
CA MET A 411 -8.68 -4.14 -4.57
C MET A 411 -9.43 -4.42 -5.89
N LEU A 412 -8.70 -4.52 -7.00
CA LEU A 412 -9.27 -4.88 -8.32
C LEU A 412 -9.60 -6.38 -8.40
N GLU A 413 -8.95 -7.24 -7.64
CA GLU A 413 -9.30 -8.66 -7.51
C GLU A 413 -10.64 -8.81 -6.76
N GLU A 414 -10.91 -7.94 -5.78
CA GLU A 414 -12.20 -7.89 -5.08
C GLU A 414 -13.29 -7.26 -5.96
N GLU A 415 -13.03 -6.08 -6.51
CA GLU A 415 -13.98 -5.34 -7.36
C GLU A 415 -13.26 -4.65 -8.54
N PRO A 416 -13.30 -5.21 -9.75
CA PRO A 416 -12.63 -4.66 -10.92
C PRO A 416 -13.09 -3.26 -11.31
N LEU A 417 -14.35 -2.90 -11.03
CA LEU A 417 -14.90 -1.58 -11.34
C LEU A 417 -14.30 -0.47 -10.49
N TYR A 418 -13.64 -0.78 -9.38
CA TYR A 418 -12.89 0.24 -8.64
C TYR A 418 -11.84 0.97 -9.50
N GLU A 419 -11.36 0.35 -10.58
CA GLU A 419 -10.46 1.03 -11.53
C GLU A 419 -11.11 2.25 -12.19
N LYS A 420 -12.45 2.23 -12.34
CA LYS A 420 -13.23 3.30 -12.99
C LYS A 420 -13.85 4.28 -12.02
N TYR A 421 -14.12 3.84 -10.80
CA TYR A 421 -14.83 4.64 -9.80
C TYR A 421 -13.99 5.11 -8.64
N VAL A 422 -12.79 4.54 -8.40
CA VAL A 422 -12.01 4.83 -7.21
C VAL A 422 -10.63 5.38 -7.53
N ILE A 423 -10.25 6.44 -6.83
CA ILE A 423 -8.94 7.09 -6.92
C ILE A 423 -8.24 6.94 -5.56
N ARG A 424 -6.95 6.60 -5.59
CA ARG A 424 -6.09 6.76 -4.41
C ARG A 424 -5.41 8.11 -4.46
N ILE A 425 -5.39 8.81 -3.33
CA ILE A 425 -4.70 10.09 -3.19
C ILE A 425 -3.75 9.99 -1.99
N ASN A 426 -2.46 10.16 -2.25
CA ASN A 426 -1.49 10.37 -1.18
C ASN A 426 -1.11 11.85 -1.16
N PRO A 427 -1.46 12.60 -0.10
CA PRO A 427 -1.14 14.03 -0.01
C PRO A 427 0.36 14.33 -0.05
N MET A 428 1.21 13.38 0.30
CA MET A 428 2.65 13.57 0.47
C MET A 428 2.94 14.73 1.44
N ARG A 429 3.41 15.85 0.92
CA ARG A 429 3.70 17.08 1.70
C ARG A 429 2.73 18.22 1.39
N SER A 430 1.71 17.94 0.57
CA SER A 430 0.72 18.93 0.21
C SER A 430 -0.33 19.11 1.33
N GLY A 431 -0.71 20.35 1.54
CA GLY A 431 -1.85 20.67 2.42
C GLY A 431 -3.19 20.30 1.79
N PRO A 432 -4.26 20.20 2.60
CA PRO A 432 -5.58 19.78 2.14
C PRO A 432 -6.17 20.70 1.06
N ASP A 433 -5.91 22.02 1.11
CA ASP A 433 -6.37 22.97 0.08
C ASP A 433 -5.84 22.61 -1.31
N THR A 434 -4.56 22.26 -1.41
CA THR A 434 -3.94 21.84 -2.68
C THR A 434 -4.54 20.56 -3.20
N VAL A 435 -4.73 19.57 -2.35
CA VAL A 435 -5.28 18.26 -2.72
C VAL A 435 -6.71 18.40 -3.24
N VAL A 436 -7.57 19.09 -2.46
CA VAL A 436 -8.98 19.27 -2.79
C VAL A 436 -9.13 20.12 -4.06
N ARG A 437 -8.34 21.19 -4.22
CA ARG A 437 -8.32 22.02 -5.42
C ARG A 437 -7.97 21.20 -6.67
N ILE A 438 -6.89 20.40 -6.62
CA ILE A 438 -6.47 19.59 -7.78
C ILE A 438 -7.56 18.59 -8.14
N LEU A 439 -8.15 17.89 -7.17
CA LEU A 439 -9.22 16.93 -7.41
C LEU A 439 -10.43 17.59 -8.04
N LYS A 440 -10.90 18.71 -7.49
CA LYS A 440 -12.04 19.47 -8.00
C LYS A 440 -11.80 19.94 -9.44
N GLU A 441 -10.67 20.60 -9.69
CA GLU A 441 -10.32 21.08 -11.03
C GLU A 441 -10.17 19.94 -12.06
N ALA A 442 -9.67 18.78 -11.62
CA ALA A 442 -9.54 17.60 -12.47
C ALA A 442 -10.91 17.02 -12.84
N ILE A 443 -11.82 16.88 -11.88
CA ILE A 443 -13.19 16.42 -12.13
C ILE A 443 -13.92 17.42 -13.05
N ASP A 444 -13.87 18.72 -12.73
CA ASP A 444 -14.50 19.76 -13.53
C ASP A 444 -13.98 19.76 -14.98
N ALA A 445 -12.70 19.46 -15.20
CA ALA A 445 -12.14 19.41 -16.55
C ALA A 445 -12.61 18.18 -17.33
N VAL A 446 -12.76 17.02 -16.67
CA VAL A 446 -13.32 15.82 -17.32
C VAL A 446 -14.77 16.04 -17.73
N ILE A 447 -15.57 16.63 -16.83
CA ILE A 447 -17.00 16.90 -17.10
C ILE A 447 -17.22 17.98 -18.15
N LYS A 448 -16.36 19.00 -18.26
CA LYS A 448 -16.47 20.11 -19.23
C LYS A 448 -15.89 19.80 -20.60
N GLN A 449 -15.31 18.63 -20.83
CA GLN A 449 -14.86 18.22 -22.16
C GLN A 449 -16.02 17.80 -23.10
N ASP A 450 -17.26 18.07 -22.67
CA ASP A 450 -18.50 17.96 -23.44
C ASP A 450 -18.78 19.20 -24.31
#